data_0a974d0aac8e65b5981b3c03d1c6ec92
#
_entry.id   0a974d0aac8e65b5981b3c03d1c6ec92
#
_cell.length_a   1.000
_cell.length_b   1.000
_cell.length_c   1.000
_cell.angle_alpha   90.00
_cell.angle_beta   90.00
_cell.angle_gamma   90.00
#
_symmetry.space_group_name_H-M   'P 1'
#
loop_
_entity.id
_entity.type
_entity.pdbx_description
1 polymer ?
#
loop_
_entity_poly.entity_id
_entity_poly.type
_entity_poly.pdbx_seq_one_letter_code
_entity_poly.pdbx_strand_id
1 'polypeptide(L)'
;MDNLENVKELVKQKDFVQAKNELLQIVQNDEKNVEALKLLGLCYINLDDYKEGQSVFETVIKYNDDATSWFYLANCYDNQNDLLHAIAAYEEVLRMRSGYIDAYKNLAIVYIKNKEPQKAFETIQRALDYVSDDYSVFYIAGTACMSLRDFNKAIEFFEKALELNPKHAQLYNNLGTCYITNGDLEKGYKSFIKASELSPDSAITYFNLGSILQMQSKHEEACEFFKKAYDLDQQDNYLVSLALSEVKAEKFQDAIQHYKTLAAHHPEKPNYQYNLACCYDAVGEYTNAILILAQLVLLNPKSVSMSRKLANIYLKVGKILNAKELYEKIIVQGNVSYEIYYEFAHVCVKANDTDKAEKILKKVIQLNPNFAKAHKDLGVIYMSKRLFDYAEDEFKKGLEIEPDNFEILFEYANYLHTITNFKLAEEYYEKALKLEPHDLEILGFSALNKMLLGDLETAWSRIEHVLSHIDNDSFMYFVAGKIKYLQKEFEDAKMYFIKSYELEKASDTEQMLGLCYFELKNYEQANGIFKHLISENPMNINLLLNSAKCYEKLNDKELALNTLNQIVEILPECEEAQEMIRALS
;
A
#
# COMPACT_ATOMS: atom_id res chain seq x y z
N MET A 1 42.77 53.05 38.75
CA MET A 1 42.67 53.08 37.30
C MET A 1 43.32 51.83 36.66
N ASP A 2 44.45 51.33 37.17
CA ASP A 2 45.16 50.18 36.61
C ASP A 2 44.35 48.85 36.56
N ASN A 3 43.50 48.62 37.58
CA ASN A 3 42.72 47.33 37.60
C ASN A 3 41.63 47.22 36.52
N LEU A 4 40.98 48.34 36.15
CA LEU A 4 39.91 48.26 35.14
C LEU A 4 40.44 48.08 33.71
N GLU A 5 41.61 48.69 33.41
CA GLU A 5 42.27 48.49 32.10
C GLU A 5 42.77 47.04 31.95
N ASN A 6 43.30 46.41 33.01
CA ASN A 6 43.66 44.99 33.00
C ASN A 6 42.46 44.10 32.69
N VAL A 7 41.33 44.38 33.31
CA VAL A 7 40.09 43.61 33.08
C VAL A 7 39.59 43.80 31.65
N LYS A 8 39.66 44.99 31.05
CA LYS A 8 39.33 45.21 29.65
C LYS A 8 40.18 44.34 28.70
N GLU A 9 41.45 44.16 29.06
CA GLU A 9 42.34 43.30 28.28
C GLU A 9 41.96 41.81 28.43
N LEU A 10 41.60 41.35 29.64
CA LEU A 10 41.07 40.00 29.85
C LEU A 10 39.78 39.74 29.04
N VAL A 11 38.87 40.70 28.99
CA VAL A 11 37.64 40.61 28.18
C VAL A 11 37.96 40.53 26.70
N LYS A 12 38.95 41.31 26.18
CA LYS A 12 39.42 41.20 24.80
C LYS A 12 40.05 39.83 24.50
N GLN A 13 40.77 39.25 25.47
CA GLN A 13 41.37 37.91 25.39
C GLN A 13 40.33 36.80 25.59
N LYS A 14 39.06 37.13 25.83
CA LYS A 14 37.94 36.22 26.12
C LYS A 14 38.10 35.38 27.38
N ASP A 15 38.94 35.81 28.32
CA ASP A 15 39.03 35.20 29.66
C ASP A 15 37.94 35.78 30.57
N PHE A 16 36.70 35.41 30.29
CA PHE A 16 35.52 35.92 31.00
C PHE A 16 35.46 35.45 32.46
N VAL A 17 36.09 34.29 32.78
CA VAL A 17 36.09 33.79 34.16
C VAL A 17 37.00 34.65 35.06
N GLN A 18 38.22 34.92 34.62
CA GLN A 18 39.12 35.77 35.38
C GLN A 18 38.61 37.23 35.42
N ALA A 19 38.14 37.75 34.28
CA ALA A 19 37.55 39.08 34.19
C ALA A 19 36.39 39.26 35.18
N LYS A 20 35.48 38.28 35.27
CA LYS A 20 34.36 38.28 36.23
C LYS A 20 34.84 38.38 37.67
N ASN A 21 35.84 37.57 38.06
CA ASN A 21 36.33 37.57 39.44
C ASN A 21 36.97 38.90 39.84
N GLU A 22 37.75 39.51 38.95
CA GLU A 22 38.35 40.83 39.19
C GLU A 22 37.27 41.94 39.24
N LEU A 23 36.27 41.86 38.32
CA LEU A 23 35.15 42.82 38.30
C LEU A 23 34.30 42.77 39.57
N LEU A 24 34.05 41.58 40.10
CA LEU A 24 33.31 41.43 41.37
C LEU A 24 34.02 42.18 42.52
N GLN A 25 35.35 42.15 42.60
CA GLN A 25 36.11 42.92 43.61
C GLN A 25 36.01 44.41 43.36
N ILE A 26 36.06 44.84 42.09
CA ILE A 26 35.90 46.26 41.75
C ILE A 26 34.52 46.78 42.13
N VAL A 27 33.46 46.06 41.81
CA VAL A 27 32.07 46.41 42.10
C VAL A 27 31.78 46.32 43.60
N GLN A 28 32.42 45.39 44.35
CA GLN A 28 32.32 45.43 45.85
C GLN A 28 32.89 46.69 46.48
N ASN A 29 33.94 47.28 45.88
CA ASN A 29 34.54 48.54 46.39
C ASN A 29 33.80 49.76 45.88
N ASP A 30 33.18 49.73 44.73
CA ASP A 30 32.41 50.79 44.13
C ASP A 30 31.17 50.23 43.40
N GLU A 31 30.07 50.08 44.13
CA GLU A 31 28.80 49.52 43.63
C GLU A 31 28.15 50.38 42.52
N LYS A 32 28.59 51.66 42.36
CA LYS A 32 28.08 52.59 41.35
C LYS A 32 28.97 52.66 40.11
N ASN A 33 30.03 51.89 40.04
CA ASN A 33 30.92 51.88 38.89
C ASN A 33 30.23 51.30 37.68
N VAL A 34 29.56 52.15 36.91
CA VAL A 34 28.75 51.77 35.74
C VAL A 34 29.59 51.02 34.70
N GLU A 35 30.85 51.39 34.49
CA GLU A 35 31.72 50.75 33.51
C GLU A 35 32.12 49.31 33.94
N ALA A 36 32.46 49.15 35.21
CA ALA A 36 32.74 47.82 35.78
C ALA A 36 31.49 46.91 35.76
N LEU A 37 30.32 47.47 36.11
CA LEU A 37 29.05 46.74 36.06
C LEU A 37 28.71 46.30 34.63
N LYS A 38 28.87 47.15 33.60
CA LYS A 38 28.65 46.78 32.22
C LYS A 38 29.57 45.63 31.76
N LEU A 39 30.86 45.70 32.10
CA LEU A 39 31.80 44.64 31.79
C LEU A 39 31.46 43.32 32.52
N LEU A 40 31.03 43.44 33.79
CA LEU A 40 30.58 42.29 34.58
C LEU A 40 29.35 41.62 33.96
N GLY A 41 28.36 42.39 33.57
CA GLY A 41 27.18 41.89 32.87
C GLY A 41 27.53 41.20 31.55
N LEU A 42 28.46 41.75 30.76
CA LEU A 42 29.00 41.12 29.54
C LEU A 42 29.72 39.81 29.85
N CYS A 43 30.50 39.72 30.92
CA CYS A 43 31.14 38.47 31.34
C CYS A 43 30.09 37.40 31.68
N TYR A 44 29.03 37.76 32.40
CA TYR A 44 27.95 36.83 32.71
C TYR A 44 27.24 36.30 31.45
N ILE A 45 26.92 37.19 30.48
CA ILE A 45 26.31 36.77 29.21
C ILE A 45 27.22 35.80 28.48
N ASN A 46 28.55 36.06 28.41
CA ASN A 46 29.47 35.16 27.72
C ASN A 46 29.76 33.83 28.45
N LEU A 47 29.39 33.76 29.73
CA LEU A 47 29.46 32.55 30.56
C LEU A 47 28.09 31.84 30.66
N ASP A 48 27.10 32.25 29.87
CA ASP A 48 25.72 31.76 29.88
C ASP A 48 24.98 31.94 31.24
N ASP A 49 25.51 32.79 32.13
CA ASP A 49 24.93 33.12 33.43
C ASP A 49 23.90 34.29 33.28
N TYR A 50 22.86 34.05 32.48
CA TYR A 50 21.91 35.09 32.05
C TYR A 50 21.10 35.74 33.19
N LYS A 51 20.83 35.03 34.30
CA LYS A 51 20.13 35.56 35.47
C LYS A 51 20.95 36.59 36.20
N GLU A 52 22.21 36.29 36.40
CA GLU A 52 23.18 37.20 37.01
C GLU A 52 23.44 38.41 36.12
N GLY A 53 23.58 38.18 34.80
CA GLY A 53 23.68 39.22 33.79
C GLY A 53 22.49 40.16 33.80
N GLN A 54 21.27 39.64 33.89
CA GLN A 54 20.03 40.40 34.02
C GLN A 54 20.09 41.32 35.26
N SER A 55 20.38 40.77 36.43
CA SER A 55 20.43 41.53 37.69
C SER A 55 21.43 42.71 37.64
N VAL A 56 22.58 42.44 37.00
CA VAL A 56 23.61 43.44 36.80
C VAL A 56 23.13 44.56 35.85
N PHE A 57 22.53 44.21 34.70
CA PHE A 57 22.05 45.21 33.75
C PHE A 57 20.83 45.99 34.29
N GLU A 58 19.95 45.37 35.05
CA GLU A 58 18.90 46.10 35.79
C GLU A 58 19.47 47.11 36.75
N THR A 59 20.63 46.81 37.36
CA THR A 59 21.33 47.76 38.24
C THR A 59 22.02 48.88 37.44
N VAL A 60 22.64 48.50 36.29
CA VAL A 60 23.27 49.51 35.40
C VAL A 60 22.25 50.55 34.94
N ILE A 61 21.07 50.13 34.49
CA ILE A 61 20.02 51.00 33.98
C ILE A 61 19.54 51.97 35.03
N LYS A 62 19.52 51.60 36.32
CA LYS A 62 19.19 52.54 37.43
C LYS A 62 20.20 53.69 37.59
N TYR A 63 21.47 53.46 37.25
CA TYR A 63 22.53 54.44 37.32
C TYR A 63 22.83 55.16 36.02
N ASN A 64 22.69 54.43 34.90
CA ASN A 64 22.94 54.95 33.57
C ASN A 64 21.96 54.31 32.58
N ASP A 65 20.91 55.03 32.30
CA ASP A 65 19.85 54.59 31.37
C ASP A 65 20.29 54.85 29.93
N ASP A 66 20.85 53.83 29.27
CA ASP A 66 21.33 53.89 27.89
C ASP A 66 20.92 52.66 27.04
N ALA A 67 20.78 52.89 25.76
CA ALA A 67 20.32 51.86 24.80
C ALA A 67 21.17 50.57 24.78
N THR A 68 22.47 50.66 25.07
CA THR A 68 23.35 49.51 25.08
C THR A 68 23.07 48.59 26.27
N SER A 69 22.81 49.18 27.44
CA SER A 69 22.46 48.44 28.66
C SER A 69 21.10 47.75 28.52
N TRP A 70 20.11 48.41 27.94
CA TRP A 70 18.83 47.80 27.59
C TRP A 70 18.97 46.66 26.57
N PHE A 71 19.86 46.82 25.59
CA PHE A 71 20.12 45.76 24.59
C PHE A 71 20.65 44.47 25.23
N TYR A 72 21.61 44.59 26.15
CA TYR A 72 22.15 43.43 26.84
C TYR A 72 21.16 42.85 27.88
N LEU A 73 20.34 43.66 28.52
CA LEU A 73 19.25 43.21 29.35
C LEU A 73 18.23 42.41 28.54
N ALA A 74 17.86 42.91 27.36
CA ALA A 74 16.97 42.20 26.44
C ALA A 74 17.55 40.84 25.99
N ASN A 75 18.86 40.79 25.70
CA ASN A 75 19.55 39.54 25.40
C ASN A 75 19.48 38.53 26.57
N CYS A 76 19.61 39.02 27.82
CA CYS A 76 19.45 38.13 28.99
C CYS A 76 18.03 37.56 29.08
N TYR A 77 17.00 38.37 28.87
CA TYR A 77 15.61 37.91 28.86
C TYR A 77 15.35 36.90 27.72
N ASP A 78 15.82 37.17 26.48
CA ASP A 78 15.64 36.27 25.33
C ASP A 78 16.26 34.90 25.59
N ASN A 79 17.49 34.85 26.09
CA ASN A 79 18.18 33.59 26.39
C ASN A 79 17.56 32.81 27.56
N GLN A 80 16.83 33.49 28.47
CA GLN A 80 16.01 32.86 29.51
C GLN A 80 14.63 32.46 29.01
N ASN A 81 14.32 32.69 27.71
CA ASN A 81 13.01 32.48 27.09
C ASN A 81 11.88 33.33 27.72
N ASP A 82 12.25 34.45 28.36
CA ASP A 82 11.30 35.47 28.83
C ASP A 82 11.01 36.45 27.69
N LEU A 83 10.22 36.00 26.73
CA LEU A 83 10.02 36.72 25.48
C LEU A 83 9.31 38.06 25.66
N LEU A 84 8.43 38.19 26.68
CA LEU A 84 7.68 39.41 26.88
C LEU A 84 8.56 40.54 27.40
N HIS A 85 9.43 40.25 28.37
CA HIS A 85 10.39 41.24 28.87
C HIS A 85 11.48 41.55 27.86
N ALA A 86 11.90 40.53 27.05
CA ALA A 86 12.83 40.76 25.95
C ALA A 86 12.27 41.75 24.92
N ILE A 87 10.99 41.58 24.51
CA ILE A 87 10.30 42.50 23.59
C ILE A 87 10.32 43.91 24.16
N ALA A 88 9.85 44.10 25.41
CA ALA A 88 9.77 45.40 26.02
C ALA A 88 11.15 46.09 26.11
N ALA A 89 12.18 45.33 26.45
CA ALA A 89 13.54 45.87 26.55
C ALA A 89 14.13 46.23 25.16
N TYR A 90 13.94 45.42 24.11
CA TYR A 90 14.37 45.80 22.77
C TYR A 90 13.59 46.99 22.21
N GLU A 91 12.29 47.11 22.49
CA GLU A 91 11.49 48.26 22.09
C GLU A 91 12.04 49.53 22.75
N GLU A 92 12.48 49.46 24.02
CA GLU A 92 13.11 50.59 24.71
C GLU A 92 14.45 50.96 24.06
N VAL A 93 15.27 49.99 23.64
CA VAL A 93 16.48 50.25 22.83
C VAL A 93 16.14 51.06 21.59
N LEU A 94 15.12 50.68 20.85
CA LEU A 94 14.73 51.33 19.61
C LEU A 94 14.07 52.68 19.81
N ARG A 95 13.42 52.91 20.98
CA ARG A 95 12.92 54.22 21.40
C ARG A 95 14.06 55.20 21.66
N MET A 96 15.14 54.72 22.31
CA MET A 96 16.32 55.55 22.60
C MET A 96 17.20 55.77 21.37
N ARG A 97 17.34 54.73 20.53
CA ARG A 97 18.22 54.75 19.37
C ARG A 97 17.56 54.04 18.21
N SER A 98 16.84 54.79 17.37
CA SER A 98 16.07 54.26 16.24
C SER A 98 16.87 53.55 15.15
N GLY A 99 18.19 53.81 15.04
CA GLY A 99 19.09 53.14 14.08
C GLY A 99 19.89 51.97 14.68
N TYR A 100 19.43 51.34 15.75
CA TYR A 100 20.14 50.20 16.37
C TYR A 100 19.76 48.88 15.65
N ILE A 101 20.48 48.54 14.59
CA ILE A 101 20.16 47.42 13.67
C ILE A 101 20.07 46.07 14.40
N ASP A 102 21.02 45.77 15.30
CA ASP A 102 21.01 44.52 16.05
C ASP A 102 19.78 44.38 16.96
N ALA A 103 19.25 45.49 17.49
CA ALA A 103 18.02 45.46 18.25
C ALA A 103 16.80 45.12 17.36
N TYR A 104 16.73 45.65 16.13
CA TYR A 104 15.69 45.23 15.16
C TYR A 104 15.78 43.77 14.83
N LYS A 105 16.99 43.24 14.55
CA LYS A 105 17.22 41.83 14.23
C LYS A 105 16.74 40.93 15.36
N ASN A 106 17.23 41.20 16.58
CA ASN A 106 16.89 40.36 17.73
C ASN A 106 15.39 40.47 18.10
N LEU A 107 14.82 41.67 18.08
CA LEU A 107 13.39 41.90 18.34
C LEU A 107 12.51 41.11 17.32
N ALA A 108 12.87 41.16 16.05
CA ALA A 108 12.16 40.40 15.02
C ALA A 108 12.24 38.87 15.26
N ILE A 109 13.41 38.36 15.67
CA ILE A 109 13.58 36.96 16.04
C ILE A 109 12.71 36.61 17.26
N VAL A 110 12.69 37.46 18.28
CA VAL A 110 11.86 37.26 19.48
C VAL A 110 10.39 37.29 19.14
N TYR A 111 9.92 38.17 18.26
CA TYR A 111 8.54 38.12 17.75
C TYR A 111 8.21 36.84 17.01
N ILE A 112 9.14 36.27 16.19
CA ILE A 112 8.94 34.97 15.55
C ILE A 112 8.79 33.87 16.60
N LYS A 113 9.67 33.84 17.62
CA LYS A 113 9.60 32.90 18.76
C LYS A 113 8.26 33.04 19.51
N ASN A 114 7.79 34.27 19.70
CA ASN A 114 6.53 34.60 20.38
C ASN A 114 5.27 34.35 19.48
N LYS A 115 5.44 33.78 18.30
CA LYS A 115 4.36 33.52 17.33
C LYS A 115 3.61 34.77 16.84
N GLU A 116 4.32 35.89 16.76
CA GLU A 116 3.83 37.19 16.26
C GLU A 116 4.57 37.58 14.96
N PRO A 117 4.49 36.78 13.88
CA PRO A 117 5.32 36.99 12.68
C PRO A 117 5.00 38.29 11.93
N GLN A 118 3.80 38.83 12.08
CA GLN A 118 3.44 40.11 11.47
C GLN A 118 4.27 41.25 12.11
N LYS A 119 4.37 41.30 13.44
CA LYS A 119 5.21 42.28 14.13
C LYS A 119 6.69 42.07 13.83
N ALA A 120 7.14 40.81 13.70
CA ALA A 120 8.51 40.51 13.28
C ALA A 120 8.82 41.12 11.92
N PHE A 121 7.92 40.97 10.94
CA PHE A 121 8.10 41.50 9.59
C PHE A 121 8.11 43.03 9.60
N GLU A 122 7.16 43.67 10.27
CA GLU A 122 7.11 45.15 10.43
C GLU A 122 8.37 45.67 11.09
N THR A 123 8.86 44.98 12.11
CA THR A 123 10.09 45.37 12.85
C THR A 123 11.31 45.28 11.94
N ILE A 124 11.51 44.17 11.26
CA ILE A 124 12.70 44.01 10.40
C ILE A 124 12.63 44.87 9.14
N GLN A 125 11.42 45.17 8.64
CA GLN A 125 11.24 46.10 7.53
C GLN A 125 11.73 47.50 7.85
N ARG A 126 11.53 47.96 9.10
CA ARG A 126 12.07 49.25 9.56
C ARG A 126 13.61 49.25 9.62
N ALA A 127 14.27 48.11 9.82
CA ALA A 127 15.72 48.03 9.77
C ALA A 127 16.27 48.31 8.36
N LEU A 128 15.51 47.98 7.31
CA LEU A 128 15.91 48.23 5.91
C LEU A 128 15.97 49.73 5.57
N ASP A 129 15.35 50.59 6.36
CA ASP A 129 15.49 52.06 6.22
C ASP A 129 16.90 52.56 6.62
N TYR A 130 17.65 51.74 7.37
CA TYR A 130 18.96 52.10 7.93
C TYR A 130 20.12 51.32 7.32
N VAL A 131 19.87 50.14 6.68
CA VAL A 131 20.91 49.27 6.16
C VAL A 131 20.44 48.58 4.89
N SER A 132 21.29 48.52 3.87
CA SER A 132 21.01 47.91 2.56
C SER A 132 21.91 46.70 2.21
N ASP A 133 22.96 46.43 3.00
CA ASP A 133 24.02 45.46 2.72
C ASP A 133 24.28 44.44 3.84
N ASP A 134 23.33 44.30 4.76
CA ASP A 134 23.39 43.29 5.81
C ASP A 134 22.49 42.06 5.41
N TYR A 135 23.13 40.98 4.99
CA TYR A 135 22.42 39.76 4.61
C TYR A 135 21.52 39.20 5.72
N SER A 136 21.88 39.44 7.00
CA SER A 136 21.12 38.93 8.14
C SER A 136 19.75 39.61 8.29
N VAL A 137 19.64 40.89 7.92
CA VAL A 137 18.37 41.61 7.88
C VAL A 137 17.43 40.97 6.83
N PHE A 138 17.93 40.72 5.63
CA PHE A 138 17.16 40.05 4.59
C PHE A 138 16.80 38.61 4.96
N TYR A 139 17.73 37.87 5.61
CA TYR A 139 17.47 36.52 6.11
C TYR A 139 16.31 36.50 7.11
N ILE A 140 16.32 37.41 8.10
CA ILE A 140 15.27 37.51 9.12
C ILE A 140 13.95 37.94 8.47
N ALA A 141 13.96 38.89 7.51
CA ALA A 141 12.78 39.29 6.77
C ALA A 141 12.16 38.12 5.99
N GLY A 142 12.97 37.34 5.31
CA GLY A 142 12.54 36.10 4.63
C GLY A 142 11.93 35.10 5.62
N THR A 143 12.57 34.92 6.79
CA THR A 143 12.07 34.02 7.85
C THR A 143 10.72 34.47 8.42
N ALA A 144 10.55 35.78 8.60
CA ALA A 144 9.27 36.37 9.04
C ALA A 144 8.17 36.13 7.98
N CYS A 145 8.49 36.33 6.67
CA CYS A 145 7.58 36.06 5.57
C CYS A 145 7.22 34.56 5.48
N MET A 146 8.17 33.65 5.68
CA MET A 146 7.89 32.20 5.77
C MET A 146 6.88 31.90 6.89
N SER A 147 7.07 32.52 8.07
CA SER A 147 6.17 32.34 9.20
C SER A 147 4.77 32.89 8.93
N LEU A 148 4.65 33.93 8.09
CA LEU A 148 3.40 34.49 7.56
C LEU A 148 2.81 33.64 6.41
N ARG A 149 3.52 32.62 5.93
CA ARG A 149 3.19 31.83 4.73
C ARG A 149 3.19 32.65 3.43
N ASP A 150 3.84 33.81 3.41
CA ASP A 150 4.09 34.58 2.18
C ASP A 150 5.40 34.12 1.54
N PHE A 151 5.34 32.93 0.92
CA PHE A 151 6.54 32.27 0.39
C PHE A 151 7.15 33.03 -0.80
N ASN A 152 6.35 33.79 -1.55
CA ASN A 152 6.87 34.61 -2.66
C ASN A 152 7.78 35.72 -2.13
N LYS A 153 7.33 36.49 -1.15
CA LYS A 153 8.17 37.51 -0.52
C LYS A 153 9.36 36.88 0.21
N ALA A 154 9.18 35.73 0.85
CA ALA A 154 10.29 35.03 1.48
C ALA A 154 11.41 34.70 0.50
N ILE A 155 11.06 34.21 -0.71
CA ILE A 155 12.01 33.93 -1.80
C ILE A 155 12.76 35.20 -2.18
N GLU A 156 12.06 36.32 -2.44
CA GLU A 156 12.69 37.59 -2.80
C GLU A 156 13.71 38.06 -1.74
N PHE A 157 13.38 37.94 -0.47
CA PHE A 157 14.31 38.33 0.61
C PHE A 157 15.48 37.36 0.74
N PHE A 158 15.25 36.05 0.62
CA PHE A 158 16.34 35.08 0.66
C PHE A 158 17.27 35.19 -0.54
N GLU A 159 16.79 35.48 -1.74
CA GLU A 159 17.62 35.75 -2.91
C GLU A 159 18.51 36.96 -2.69
N LYS A 160 17.97 38.08 -2.15
CA LYS A 160 18.79 39.25 -1.78
C LYS A 160 19.83 38.91 -0.71
N ALA A 161 19.46 38.10 0.28
CA ALA A 161 20.42 37.66 1.29
C ALA A 161 21.54 36.79 0.68
N LEU A 162 21.26 35.96 -0.32
CA LEU A 162 22.25 35.15 -1.04
C LEU A 162 23.16 35.97 -1.93
N GLU A 163 22.68 37.05 -2.54
CA GLU A 163 23.56 38.02 -3.27
C GLU A 163 24.66 38.56 -2.38
N LEU A 164 24.34 38.81 -1.10
CA LEU A 164 25.28 39.34 -0.11
C LEU A 164 26.14 38.24 0.54
N ASN A 165 25.58 37.08 0.76
CA ASN A 165 26.28 35.92 1.36
C ASN A 165 25.96 34.62 0.64
N PRO A 166 26.60 34.29 -0.49
CA PRO A 166 26.32 33.11 -1.30
C PRO A 166 26.80 31.78 -0.70
N LYS A 167 27.51 31.81 0.44
CA LYS A 167 28.03 30.61 1.11
C LYS A 167 27.25 30.24 2.37
N HIS A 168 26.03 30.70 2.52
CA HIS A 168 25.22 30.45 3.70
C HIS A 168 24.24 29.29 3.46
N ALA A 169 24.59 28.07 3.93
CA ALA A 169 23.81 26.84 3.69
C ALA A 169 22.33 26.94 4.14
N GLN A 170 22.07 27.57 5.30
CA GLN A 170 20.72 27.71 5.82
C GLN A 170 19.81 28.56 4.94
N LEU A 171 20.34 29.56 4.23
CA LEU A 171 19.59 30.35 3.25
C LEU A 171 19.07 29.44 2.11
N TYR A 172 19.93 28.57 1.59
CA TYR A 172 19.52 27.61 0.55
C TYR A 172 18.49 26.61 1.06
N ASN A 173 18.58 26.15 2.32
CA ASN A 173 17.58 25.29 2.92
C ASN A 173 16.22 26.00 3.03
N ASN A 174 16.19 27.23 3.51
CA ASN A 174 14.96 28.01 3.64
C ASN A 174 14.36 28.32 2.26
N LEU A 175 15.20 28.72 1.30
CA LEU A 175 14.79 28.97 -0.07
C LEU A 175 14.22 27.71 -0.74
N GLY A 176 14.87 26.57 -0.54
CA GLY A 176 14.38 25.26 -1.01
C GLY A 176 12.99 24.93 -0.45
N THR A 177 12.77 25.16 0.84
CA THR A 177 11.48 24.98 1.50
C THR A 177 10.40 25.89 0.90
N CYS A 178 10.74 27.15 0.64
CA CYS A 178 9.82 28.10 0.00
C CYS A 178 9.43 27.66 -1.41
N TYR A 179 10.39 27.25 -2.25
CA TYR A 179 10.12 26.77 -3.60
C TYR A 179 9.22 25.55 -3.61
N ILE A 180 9.47 24.57 -2.71
CA ILE A 180 8.61 23.36 -2.62
C ILE A 180 7.18 23.74 -2.27
N THR A 181 7.03 24.62 -1.27
CA THR A 181 5.70 25.02 -0.82
C THR A 181 4.92 25.79 -1.89
N ASN A 182 5.64 26.47 -2.78
CA ASN A 182 5.08 27.11 -3.97
C ASN A 182 4.91 26.16 -5.17
N GLY A 183 5.25 24.86 -5.03
CA GLY A 183 5.09 23.85 -6.07
C GLY A 183 6.27 23.74 -7.05
N ASP A 184 7.33 24.52 -6.91
CA ASP A 184 8.54 24.45 -7.75
C ASP A 184 9.54 23.44 -7.17
N LEU A 185 9.26 22.15 -7.40
CA LEU A 185 10.10 21.06 -6.89
C LEU A 185 11.52 21.09 -7.47
N GLU A 186 11.68 21.56 -8.69
CA GLU A 186 13.00 21.57 -9.36
C GLU A 186 13.94 22.60 -8.71
N LYS A 187 13.45 23.85 -8.51
CA LYS A 187 14.24 24.86 -7.83
C LYS A 187 14.48 24.51 -6.37
N GLY A 188 13.48 23.89 -5.69
CA GLY A 188 13.62 23.37 -4.35
C GLY A 188 14.75 22.37 -4.25
N TYR A 189 14.78 21.37 -5.13
CA TYR A 189 15.81 20.35 -5.17
C TYR A 189 17.22 20.95 -5.40
N LYS A 190 17.37 21.85 -6.40
CA LYS A 190 18.63 22.55 -6.66
C LYS A 190 19.14 23.33 -5.47
N SER A 191 18.20 23.97 -4.74
CA SER A 191 18.56 24.73 -3.53
C SER A 191 19.07 23.82 -2.43
N PHE A 192 18.43 22.67 -2.17
CA PHE A 192 18.91 21.73 -1.17
C PHE A 192 20.22 21.04 -1.56
N ILE A 193 20.42 20.74 -2.85
CA ILE A 193 21.75 20.28 -3.32
C ILE A 193 22.81 21.31 -2.97
N LYS A 194 22.56 22.59 -3.25
CA LYS A 194 23.53 23.64 -2.91
C LYS A 194 23.77 23.77 -1.40
N ALA A 195 22.72 23.62 -0.60
CA ALA A 195 22.83 23.56 0.86
C ALA A 195 23.69 22.38 1.32
N SER A 196 23.52 21.19 0.72
CA SER A 196 24.29 19.99 1.08
C SER A 196 25.77 20.06 0.66
N GLU A 197 26.10 20.80 -0.42
CA GLU A 197 27.49 21.08 -0.80
C GLU A 197 28.18 22.00 0.22
N LEU A 198 27.44 22.98 0.78
CA LEU A 198 27.98 23.95 1.73
C LEU A 198 28.02 23.41 3.17
N SER A 199 27.11 22.51 3.54
CA SER A 199 27.05 21.86 4.86
C SER A 199 26.76 20.36 4.66
N PRO A 200 27.79 19.53 4.40
CA PRO A 200 27.63 18.10 4.18
C PRO A 200 27.22 17.29 5.40
N ASP A 201 27.25 17.89 6.57
CA ASP A 201 26.87 17.33 7.88
C ASP A 201 25.43 17.66 8.31
N SER A 202 24.68 18.36 7.47
CA SER A 202 23.31 18.76 7.78
C SER A 202 22.29 17.64 7.48
N ALA A 203 21.90 16.87 8.49
CA ALA A 203 20.90 15.79 8.36
C ALA A 203 19.57 16.31 7.77
N ILE A 204 19.11 17.48 8.21
CA ILE A 204 17.86 18.09 7.73
C ILE A 204 17.87 18.38 6.23
N THR A 205 19.03 18.74 5.67
CA THR A 205 19.17 18.99 4.23
C THR A 205 18.95 17.72 3.43
N TYR A 206 19.54 16.61 3.86
CA TYR A 206 19.34 15.30 3.22
C TYR A 206 17.92 14.77 3.40
N PHE A 207 17.33 14.99 4.56
CA PHE A 207 15.92 14.68 4.77
C PHE A 207 15.01 15.44 3.79
N ASN A 208 15.27 16.73 3.58
CA ASN A 208 14.51 17.52 2.62
C ASN A 208 14.72 17.05 1.17
N LEU A 209 15.93 16.66 0.78
CA LEU A 209 16.20 16.05 -0.53
C LEU A 209 15.44 14.74 -0.72
N GLY A 210 15.48 13.85 0.26
CA GLY A 210 14.71 12.61 0.24
C GLY A 210 13.20 12.86 0.13
N SER A 211 12.70 13.88 0.84
CA SER A 211 11.28 14.24 0.82
C SER A 211 10.81 14.71 -0.56
N ILE A 212 11.61 15.50 -1.28
CA ILE A 212 11.29 15.90 -2.66
C ILE A 212 11.24 14.68 -3.59
N LEU A 213 12.23 13.81 -3.50
CA LEU A 213 12.30 12.61 -4.33
C LEU A 213 11.12 11.67 -4.06
N GLN A 214 10.71 11.56 -2.78
CA GLN A 214 9.50 10.83 -2.40
C GLN A 214 8.23 11.45 -3.02
N MET A 215 8.10 12.80 -3.04
CA MET A 215 7.00 13.49 -3.72
C MET A 215 6.99 13.25 -5.24
N GLN A 216 8.16 13.03 -5.84
CA GLN A 216 8.34 12.67 -7.25
C GLN A 216 8.19 11.17 -7.52
N SER A 217 7.82 10.36 -6.52
CA SER A 217 7.75 8.89 -6.57
C SER A 217 9.10 8.20 -6.90
N LYS A 218 10.21 8.89 -6.72
CA LYS A 218 11.56 8.36 -6.87
C LYS A 218 12.05 7.73 -5.56
N HIS A 219 11.39 6.64 -5.17
CA HIS A 219 11.55 6.08 -3.84
C HIS A 219 12.95 5.50 -3.57
N GLU A 220 13.59 4.92 -4.58
CA GLU A 220 14.96 4.37 -4.45
C GLU A 220 15.99 5.46 -4.14
N GLU A 221 15.96 6.55 -4.91
CA GLU A 221 16.85 7.71 -4.69
C GLU A 221 16.55 8.37 -3.34
N ALA A 222 15.26 8.43 -2.93
CA ALA A 222 14.87 8.96 -1.62
C ALA A 222 15.47 8.16 -0.46
N CYS A 223 15.53 6.82 -0.56
CA CYS A 223 16.15 5.97 0.46
C CYS A 223 17.62 6.35 0.72
N GLU A 224 18.39 6.67 -0.32
CA GLU A 224 19.80 7.05 -0.17
C GLU A 224 19.94 8.31 0.69
N PHE A 225 19.11 9.32 0.42
CA PHE A 225 19.14 10.58 1.17
C PHE A 225 18.58 10.45 2.58
N PHE A 226 17.49 9.72 2.79
CA PHE A 226 16.98 9.47 4.13
C PHE A 226 17.95 8.65 4.98
N LYS A 227 18.63 7.66 4.38
CA LYS A 227 19.69 6.92 5.06
C LYS A 227 20.81 7.83 5.50
N LYS A 228 21.27 8.71 4.60
CA LYS A 228 22.32 9.67 4.92
C LYS A 228 21.89 10.65 6.04
N ALA A 229 20.62 11.08 6.04
CA ALA A 229 20.09 11.90 7.13
C ALA A 229 20.12 11.15 8.45
N TYR A 230 19.71 9.87 8.47
CA TYR A 230 19.71 9.03 9.66
C TYR A 230 21.13 8.72 10.15
N ASP A 231 22.08 8.47 9.25
CA ASP A 231 23.46 8.20 9.60
C ASP A 231 24.13 9.41 10.27
N LEU A 232 23.76 10.65 9.88
CA LEU A 232 24.27 11.88 10.46
C LEU A 232 23.61 12.23 11.81
N ASP A 233 22.33 11.96 11.95
CA ASP A 233 21.56 12.25 13.16
C ASP A 233 20.49 11.15 13.32
N GLN A 234 20.71 10.25 14.28
CA GLN A 234 19.93 9.05 14.50
C GLN A 234 18.53 9.32 15.07
N GLN A 235 17.83 10.30 14.51
CA GLN A 235 16.45 10.58 14.88
C GLN A 235 15.48 9.62 14.19
N ASP A 236 14.52 9.11 14.95
CA ASP A 236 13.53 8.15 14.45
C ASP A 236 12.63 8.68 13.32
N ASN A 237 12.43 10.00 13.20
CA ASN A 237 11.70 10.59 12.09
C ASN A 237 12.39 10.34 10.73
N TYR A 238 13.73 10.37 10.68
CA TYR A 238 14.49 10.03 9.47
C TYR A 238 14.37 8.54 9.16
N LEU A 239 14.46 7.69 10.19
CA LEU A 239 14.31 6.25 10.04
C LEU A 239 12.90 5.85 9.58
N VAL A 240 11.85 6.54 10.05
CA VAL A 240 10.47 6.34 9.58
C VAL A 240 10.34 6.64 8.09
N SER A 241 10.91 7.77 7.64
CA SER A 241 10.85 8.17 6.23
C SER A 241 11.65 7.23 5.33
N LEU A 242 12.80 6.75 5.83
CA LEU A 242 13.60 5.72 5.16
C LEU A 242 12.78 4.44 4.99
N ALA A 243 12.26 3.88 6.09
CA ALA A 243 11.49 2.63 6.06
C ALA A 243 10.24 2.71 5.17
N LEU A 244 9.54 3.85 5.18
CA LEU A 244 8.39 4.08 4.29
C LEU A 244 8.80 4.13 2.81
N SER A 245 9.93 4.76 2.49
CA SER A 245 10.44 4.82 1.12
C SER A 245 10.94 3.46 0.65
N GLU A 246 11.57 2.66 1.53
CA GLU A 246 11.99 1.29 1.24
C GLU A 246 10.80 0.39 0.92
N VAL A 247 9.70 0.51 1.66
CA VAL A 247 8.45 -0.21 1.33
C VAL A 247 7.93 0.17 -0.04
N LYS A 248 7.99 1.46 -0.40
CA LYS A 248 7.55 1.94 -1.72
C LYS A 248 8.51 1.56 -2.86
N ALA A 249 9.77 1.37 -2.55
CA ALA A 249 10.82 0.87 -3.45
C ALA A 249 10.90 -0.67 -3.47
N GLU A 250 9.96 -1.36 -2.80
CA GLU A 250 9.91 -2.82 -2.66
C GLU A 250 11.15 -3.46 -1.98
N LYS A 251 11.95 -2.63 -1.27
CA LYS A 251 13.10 -3.07 -0.47
C LYS A 251 12.65 -3.59 0.91
N PHE A 252 11.78 -4.59 0.90
CA PHE A 252 11.09 -5.06 2.12
C PHE A 252 12.03 -5.61 3.19
N GLN A 253 13.16 -6.21 2.82
CA GLN A 253 14.12 -6.76 3.79
C GLN A 253 14.80 -5.65 4.61
N ASP A 254 15.16 -4.54 3.97
CA ASP A 254 15.74 -3.37 4.65
C ASP A 254 14.69 -2.71 5.55
N ALA A 255 13.47 -2.52 5.02
CA ALA A 255 12.33 -1.99 5.78
C ALA A 255 12.02 -2.83 7.03
N ILE A 256 12.12 -4.16 6.97
CA ILE A 256 11.95 -5.05 8.12
C ILE A 256 12.94 -4.70 9.24
N GLN A 257 14.22 -4.48 8.92
CA GLN A 257 15.23 -4.14 9.93
C GLN A 257 14.92 -2.79 10.58
N HIS A 258 14.56 -1.79 9.76
CA HIS A 258 14.25 -0.46 10.27
C HIS A 258 12.95 -0.42 11.08
N TYR A 259 11.89 -1.12 10.65
CA TYR A 259 10.67 -1.22 11.46
C TYR A 259 10.86 -2.05 12.74
N LYS A 260 11.76 -3.03 12.79
CA LYS A 260 12.14 -3.69 14.05
C LYS A 260 12.76 -2.71 15.03
N THR A 261 13.67 -1.87 14.55
CA THR A 261 14.31 -0.82 15.39
C THR A 261 13.26 0.16 15.90
N LEU A 262 12.40 0.69 15.01
CA LEU A 262 11.33 1.62 15.37
C LEU A 262 10.33 1.01 16.36
N ALA A 263 9.96 -0.27 16.18
CA ALA A 263 9.06 -0.97 17.09
C ALA A 263 9.68 -1.23 18.46
N ALA A 264 11.01 -1.40 18.52
CA ALA A 264 11.75 -1.54 19.78
C ALA A 264 11.87 -0.20 20.52
N HIS A 265 12.12 0.91 19.79
CA HIS A 265 12.18 2.26 20.38
C HIS A 265 10.81 2.74 20.87
N HIS A 266 9.73 2.36 20.17
CA HIS A 266 8.37 2.82 20.40
C HIS A 266 7.36 1.67 20.50
N PRO A 267 7.43 0.83 21.52
CA PRO A 267 6.51 -0.30 21.71
C PRO A 267 5.04 0.14 21.88
N GLU A 268 4.83 1.39 22.30
CA GLU A 268 3.50 2.00 22.45
C GLU A 268 2.86 2.42 21.11
N LYS A 269 3.61 2.41 19.99
CA LYS A 269 3.13 2.81 18.66
C LYS A 269 2.82 1.59 17.80
N PRO A 270 1.59 1.08 17.77
CA PRO A 270 1.23 -0.13 17.05
C PRO A 270 1.45 -0.05 15.53
N ASN A 271 1.52 1.15 14.98
CA ASN A 271 1.72 1.35 13.54
C ASN A 271 3.07 0.82 13.05
N TYR A 272 4.13 0.89 13.84
CA TYR A 272 5.44 0.35 13.44
C TYR A 272 5.42 -1.18 13.39
N GLN A 273 4.78 -1.81 14.37
CA GLN A 273 4.57 -3.27 14.36
C GLN A 273 3.64 -3.71 13.21
N TYR A 274 2.61 -2.93 12.92
CA TYR A 274 1.72 -3.20 11.78
C TYR A 274 2.48 -3.12 10.44
N ASN A 275 3.29 -2.08 10.22
CA ASN A 275 4.10 -1.93 9.02
C ASN A 275 5.14 -3.06 8.91
N LEU A 276 5.77 -3.45 10.02
CA LEU A 276 6.67 -4.60 10.08
C LEU A 276 5.95 -5.88 9.62
N ALA A 277 4.75 -6.13 10.11
CA ALA A 277 3.97 -7.29 9.69
C ALA A 277 3.56 -7.23 8.20
N CYS A 278 3.29 -6.03 7.67
CA CYS A 278 3.05 -5.85 6.25
C CYS A 278 4.28 -6.16 5.39
N CYS A 279 5.47 -5.79 5.85
CA CYS A 279 6.73 -6.13 5.18
C CYS A 279 6.98 -7.66 5.21
N TYR A 280 6.72 -8.32 6.35
CA TYR A 280 6.81 -9.78 6.43
C TYR A 280 5.82 -10.49 5.49
N ASP A 281 4.58 -9.97 5.35
CA ASP A 281 3.62 -10.49 4.37
C ASP A 281 4.13 -10.34 2.93
N ALA A 282 4.76 -9.21 2.61
CA ALA A 282 5.29 -8.94 1.27
C ALA A 282 6.44 -9.88 0.87
N VAL A 283 7.28 -10.28 1.84
CA VAL A 283 8.38 -11.24 1.59
C VAL A 283 7.97 -12.70 1.78
N GLY A 284 6.69 -12.99 2.08
CA GLY A 284 6.19 -14.35 2.29
C GLY A 284 6.49 -14.96 3.67
N GLU A 285 7.02 -14.19 4.60
CA GLU A 285 7.26 -14.63 5.98
C GLU A 285 5.96 -14.59 6.82
N TYR A 286 4.96 -15.34 6.38
CA TYR A 286 3.61 -15.29 6.95
C TYR A 286 3.55 -15.63 8.45
N THR A 287 4.43 -16.51 8.93
CA THR A 287 4.46 -16.89 10.35
C THR A 287 4.78 -15.68 11.23
N ASN A 288 5.79 -14.88 10.86
CA ASN A 288 6.17 -13.66 11.58
C ASN A 288 5.08 -12.60 11.51
N ALA A 289 4.49 -12.42 10.33
CA ALA A 289 3.38 -11.48 10.14
C ALA A 289 2.15 -11.85 11.00
N ILE A 290 1.78 -13.13 11.05
CA ILE A 290 0.67 -13.63 11.87
C ILE A 290 0.93 -13.39 13.36
N LEU A 291 2.15 -13.70 13.84
CA LEU A 291 2.49 -13.53 15.25
C LEU A 291 2.30 -12.07 15.70
N ILE A 292 2.82 -11.13 14.94
CA ILE A 292 2.72 -9.70 15.25
C ILE A 292 1.27 -9.22 15.14
N LEU A 293 0.57 -9.55 14.05
CA LEU A 293 -0.80 -9.10 13.86
C LEU A 293 -1.78 -9.71 14.86
N ALA A 294 -1.57 -10.97 15.27
CA ALA A 294 -2.39 -11.60 16.30
C ALA A 294 -2.26 -10.86 17.66
N GLN A 295 -1.05 -10.45 18.03
CA GLN A 295 -0.84 -9.61 19.21
C GLN A 295 -1.49 -8.24 19.07
N LEU A 296 -1.34 -7.59 17.92
CA LEU A 296 -1.94 -6.28 17.65
C LEU A 296 -3.47 -6.32 17.70
N VAL A 297 -4.10 -7.37 17.14
CA VAL A 297 -5.55 -7.58 17.18
C VAL A 297 -6.03 -7.86 18.61
N LEU A 298 -5.25 -8.58 19.41
CA LEU A 298 -5.57 -8.84 20.82
C LEU A 298 -5.56 -7.53 21.64
N LEU A 299 -4.56 -6.67 21.40
CA LEU A 299 -4.44 -5.37 22.08
C LEU A 299 -5.44 -4.33 21.55
N ASN A 300 -5.80 -4.41 20.28
CA ASN A 300 -6.69 -3.48 19.59
C ASN A 300 -7.85 -4.22 18.90
N PRO A 301 -8.75 -4.88 19.64
CA PRO A 301 -9.79 -5.74 19.07
C PRO A 301 -10.81 -5.00 18.19
N LYS A 302 -10.89 -3.67 18.31
CA LYS A 302 -11.75 -2.82 17.47
C LYS A 302 -11.11 -2.36 16.17
N SER A 303 -9.83 -2.67 15.95
CA SER A 303 -9.14 -2.29 14.71
C SER A 303 -9.53 -3.21 13.56
N VAL A 304 -10.44 -2.73 12.71
CA VAL A 304 -10.88 -3.45 11.50
C VAL A 304 -9.71 -3.69 10.55
N SER A 305 -8.83 -2.70 10.37
CA SER A 305 -7.68 -2.81 9.45
C SER A 305 -6.70 -3.91 9.84
N MET A 306 -6.38 -4.02 11.14
CA MET A 306 -5.47 -5.06 11.64
C MET A 306 -6.10 -6.46 11.53
N SER A 307 -7.38 -6.58 11.92
CA SER A 307 -8.11 -7.85 11.83
C SER A 307 -8.26 -8.31 10.38
N ARG A 308 -8.60 -7.41 9.46
CA ARG A 308 -8.70 -7.67 8.02
C ARG A 308 -7.35 -8.10 7.42
N LYS A 309 -6.27 -7.41 7.79
CA LYS A 309 -4.91 -7.79 7.32
C LYS A 309 -4.53 -9.19 7.81
N LEU A 310 -4.78 -9.51 9.07
CA LEU A 310 -4.54 -10.84 9.63
C LEU A 310 -5.39 -11.92 8.93
N ALA A 311 -6.68 -11.64 8.69
CA ALA A 311 -7.57 -12.56 7.98
C ALA A 311 -7.07 -12.83 6.55
N ASN A 312 -6.60 -11.81 5.84
CA ASN A 312 -6.04 -11.98 4.49
C ASN A 312 -4.78 -12.86 4.49
N ILE A 313 -3.92 -12.73 5.51
CA ILE A 313 -2.74 -13.61 5.63
C ILE A 313 -3.17 -15.04 5.97
N TYR A 314 -4.18 -15.23 6.83
CA TYR A 314 -4.73 -16.56 7.08
C TYR A 314 -5.27 -17.22 5.81
N LEU A 315 -5.92 -16.45 4.90
CA LEU A 315 -6.36 -16.98 3.60
C LEU A 315 -5.18 -17.42 2.74
N LYS A 316 -4.10 -16.63 2.69
CA LYS A 316 -2.88 -16.98 1.91
C LYS A 316 -2.24 -18.28 2.39
N VAL A 317 -2.29 -18.58 3.69
CA VAL A 317 -1.74 -19.81 4.27
C VAL A 317 -2.78 -20.93 4.42
N GLY A 318 -3.95 -20.82 3.81
CA GLY A 318 -5.00 -21.84 3.83
C GLY A 318 -5.77 -21.98 5.14
N LYS A 319 -5.57 -21.09 6.13
CA LYS A 319 -6.28 -21.10 7.41
C LYS A 319 -7.64 -20.40 7.30
N ILE A 320 -8.53 -20.95 6.46
CA ILE A 320 -9.80 -20.31 6.08
C ILE A 320 -10.72 -20.10 7.30
N LEU A 321 -10.79 -21.05 8.23
CA LEU A 321 -11.65 -20.94 9.42
C LEU A 321 -11.20 -19.81 10.35
N ASN A 322 -9.89 -19.59 10.51
CA ASN A 322 -9.36 -18.47 11.30
C ASN A 322 -9.70 -17.12 10.66
N ALA A 323 -9.61 -17.02 9.33
CA ALA A 323 -10.03 -15.82 8.61
C ALA A 323 -11.53 -15.55 8.80
N LYS A 324 -12.36 -16.60 8.68
CA LYS A 324 -13.82 -16.51 8.89
C LYS A 324 -14.15 -15.99 10.28
N GLU A 325 -13.53 -16.53 11.34
CA GLU A 325 -13.73 -16.08 12.72
C GLU A 325 -13.39 -14.59 12.91
N LEU A 326 -12.32 -14.10 12.27
CA LEU A 326 -11.97 -12.68 12.34
C LEU A 326 -12.99 -11.79 11.66
N TYR A 327 -13.49 -12.17 10.48
CA TYR A 327 -14.56 -11.42 9.82
C TYR A 327 -15.85 -11.42 10.63
N GLU A 328 -16.21 -12.53 11.29
CA GLU A 328 -17.34 -12.58 12.22
C GLU A 328 -17.19 -11.55 13.34
N LYS A 329 -16.01 -11.47 13.95
CA LYS A 329 -15.71 -10.48 14.99
C LYS A 329 -15.78 -9.04 14.47
N ILE A 330 -15.29 -8.79 13.24
CA ILE A 330 -15.38 -7.47 12.60
C ILE A 330 -16.85 -7.05 12.44
N ILE A 331 -17.71 -7.94 11.94
CA ILE A 331 -19.10 -7.63 11.65
C ILE A 331 -19.92 -7.38 12.94
N VAL A 332 -19.64 -8.13 13.99
CA VAL A 332 -20.33 -7.96 15.29
C VAL A 332 -20.08 -6.56 15.89
N GLN A 333 -18.97 -5.91 15.55
CA GLN A 333 -18.70 -4.54 16.00
C GLN A 333 -19.66 -3.50 15.41
N GLY A 334 -20.32 -3.84 14.30
CA GLY A 334 -21.25 -2.95 13.59
C GLY A 334 -20.55 -1.83 12.81
N ASN A 335 -21.33 -1.12 12.03
CA ASN A 335 -20.88 0.05 11.24
C ASN A 335 -19.68 -0.22 10.31
N VAL A 336 -19.68 -1.40 9.67
CA VAL A 336 -18.70 -1.78 8.65
C VAL A 336 -19.26 -1.53 7.24
N SER A 337 -18.39 -1.20 6.30
CA SER A 337 -18.76 -0.92 4.92
C SER A 337 -19.19 -2.19 4.16
N TYR A 338 -19.91 -2.02 3.05
CA TYR A 338 -20.38 -3.14 2.24
C TYR A 338 -19.21 -3.96 1.65
N GLU A 339 -18.04 -3.34 1.40
CA GLU A 339 -16.86 -4.03 0.91
C GLU A 339 -16.37 -5.10 1.90
N ILE A 340 -16.41 -4.82 3.19
CA ILE A 340 -16.01 -5.78 4.23
C ILE A 340 -16.99 -6.95 4.28
N TYR A 341 -18.28 -6.68 4.15
CA TYR A 341 -19.27 -7.75 4.02
C TYR A 341 -19.02 -8.59 2.76
N TYR A 342 -18.68 -7.95 1.65
CA TYR A 342 -18.37 -8.63 0.40
C TYR A 342 -17.15 -9.55 0.52
N GLU A 343 -16.06 -9.05 1.11
CA GLU A 343 -14.88 -9.88 1.41
C GLU A 343 -15.23 -11.07 2.32
N PHE A 344 -16.07 -10.84 3.32
CA PHE A 344 -16.51 -11.91 4.20
C PHE A 344 -17.36 -12.96 3.46
N ALA A 345 -18.18 -12.56 2.51
CA ALA A 345 -18.93 -13.51 1.68
C ALA A 345 -17.99 -14.45 0.93
N HIS A 346 -16.91 -13.92 0.33
CA HIS A 346 -15.89 -14.75 -0.32
C HIS A 346 -15.18 -15.70 0.65
N VAL A 347 -14.91 -15.27 1.87
CA VAL A 347 -14.34 -16.15 2.90
C VAL A 347 -15.32 -17.26 3.26
N CYS A 348 -16.61 -16.97 3.35
CA CYS A 348 -17.64 -17.98 3.58
C CYS A 348 -17.74 -19.00 2.43
N VAL A 349 -17.66 -18.55 1.17
CA VAL A 349 -17.60 -19.44 0.00
C VAL A 349 -16.38 -20.37 0.09
N LYS A 350 -15.19 -19.82 0.36
CA LYS A 350 -13.96 -20.63 0.53
C LYS A 350 -14.05 -21.60 1.72
N ALA A 351 -14.84 -21.26 2.74
CA ALA A 351 -15.12 -22.13 3.89
C ALA A 351 -16.24 -23.16 3.61
N ASN A 352 -16.73 -23.23 2.38
CA ASN A 352 -17.88 -24.06 1.97
C ASN A 352 -19.18 -23.76 2.74
N ASP A 353 -19.33 -22.54 3.27
CA ASP A 353 -20.54 -22.07 3.99
C ASP A 353 -21.35 -21.15 3.07
N THR A 354 -21.94 -21.79 2.04
CA THR A 354 -22.70 -21.09 0.99
C THR A 354 -23.97 -20.43 1.53
N ASP A 355 -24.60 -20.98 2.59
CA ASP A 355 -25.80 -20.41 3.20
C ASP A 355 -25.47 -19.08 3.92
N LYS A 356 -24.32 -19.01 4.56
CA LYS A 356 -23.85 -17.78 5.18
C LYS A 356 -23.41 -16.76 4.14
N ALA A 357 -22.71 -17.20 3.09
CA ALA A 357 -22.31 -16.34 1.97
C ALA A 357 -23.54 -15.68 1.32
N GLU A 358 -24.60 -16.43 1.07
CA GLU A 358 -25.88 -15.91 0.54
C GLU A 358 -26.46 -14.80 1.43
N LYS A 359 -26.54 -15.05 2.74
CA LYS A 359 -27.08 -14.05 3.70
C LYS A 359 -26.24 -12.77 3.71
N ILE A 360 -24.93 -12.93 3.63
CA ILE A 360 -24.00 -11.80 3.63
C ILE A 360 -24.08 -11.01 2.32
N LEU A 361 -24.16 -11.67 1.16
CA LEU A 361 -24.32 -11.00 -0.13
C LEU A 361 -25.64 -10.22 -0.21
N LYS A 362 -26.72 -10.79 0.30
CA LYS A 362 -27.99 -10.03 0.45
C LYS A 362 -27.81 -8.78 1.30
N LYS A 363 -26.98 -8.86 2.36
CA LYS A 363 -26.66 -7.68 3.17
C LYS A 363 -25.80 -6.66 2.40
N VAL A 364 -24.87 -7.11 1.57
CA VAL A 364 -24.09 -6.23 0.66
C VAL A 364 -25.04 -5.46 -0.26
N ILE A 365 -25.96 -6.17 -0.92
CA ILE A 365 -26.95 -5.57 -1.84
C ILE A 365 -27.87 -4.59 -1.09
N GLN A 366 -28.27 -4.92 0.15
CA GLN A 366 -29.06 -4.00 0.97
C GLN A 366 -28.31 -2.70 1.27
N LEU A 367 -27.00 -2.76 1.50
CA LEU A 367 -26.16 -1.59 1.80
C LEU A 367 -25.78 -0.81 0.55
N ASN A 368 -25.53 -1.49 -0.55
CA ASN A 368 -25.22 -0.91 -1.86
C ASN A 368 -25.94 -1.68 -2.97
N PRO A 369 -27.17 -1.27 -3.34
CA PRO A 369 -27.96 -1.93 -4.38
C PRO A 369 -27.32 -1.91 -5.78
N ASN A 370 -26.38 -0.98 -6.03
CA ASN A 370 -25.71 -0.83 -7.33
C ASN A 370 -24.35 -1.56 -7.38
N PHE A 371 -24.12 -2.50 -6.50
CA PHE A 371 -22.87 -3.28 -6.50
C PHE A 371 -23.03 -4.56 -7.32
N ALA A 372 -22.82 -4.47 -8.63
CA ALA A 372 -23.06 -5.54 -9.62
C ALA A 372 -22.37 -6.87 -9.28
N LYS A 373 -21.15 -6.82 -8.71
CA LYS A 373 -20.40 -8.03 -8.30
C LYS A 373 -21.13 -8.88 -7.25
N ALA A 374 -21.88 -8.24 -6.35
CA ALA A 374 -22.64 -9.00 -5.35
C ALA A 374 -23.83 -9.75 -5.98
N HIS A 375 -24.48 -9.16 -6.98
CA HIS A 375 -25.51 -9.81 -7.78
C HIS A 375 -24.94 -11.00 -8.56
N LYS A 376 -23.77 -10.84 -9.20
CA LYS A 376 -23.06 -11.93 -9.88
C LYS A 376 -22.82 -13.12 -8.92
N ASP A 377 -22.17 -12.86 -7.80
CA ASP A 377 -21.78 -13.91 -6.86
C ASP A 377 -23.00 -14.59 -6.20
N LEU A 378 -24.08 -13.83 -5.97
CA LEU A 378 -25.35 -14.39 -5.49
C LEU A 378 -26.00 -15.29 -6.55
N GLY A 379 -25.94 -14.88 -7.83
CA GLY A 379 -26.37 -15.70 -8.96
C GLY A 379 -25.62 -17.04 -9.03
N VAL A 380 -24.28 -17.02 -8.88
CA VAL A 380 -23.45 -18.23 -8.84
C VAL A 380 -23.83 -19.15 -7.66
N ILE A 381 -24.09 -18.56 -6.48
CA ILE A 381 -24.56 -19.35 -5.33
C ILE A 381 -25.93 -19.99 -5.62
N TYR A 382 -26.87 -19.27 -6.23
CA TYR A 382 -28.15 -19.85 -6.60
C TYR A 382 -28.04 -20.94 -7.68
N MET A 383 -27.11 -20.79 -8.64
CA MET A 383 -26.80 -21.88 -9.58
C MET A 383 -26.34 -23.14 -8.85
N SER A 384 -25.40 -23.01 -7.92
CA SER A 384 -24.89 -24.17 -7.16
C SER A 384 -25.98 -24.88 -6.34
N LYS A 385 -26.99 -24.12 -5.90
CA LYS A 385 -28.19 -24.62 -5.19
C LYS A 385 -29.30 -25.10 -6.14
N ARG A 386 -29.11 -25.04 -7.46
CA ARG A 386 -30.11 -25.32 -8.50
C ARG A 386 -31.37 -24.45 -8.41
N LEU A 387 -31.25 -23.25 -7.86
CA LEU A 387 -32.31 -22.26 -7.79
C LEU A 387 -32.25 -21.35 -9.02
N PHE A 388 -32.54 -21.93 -10.18
CA PHE A 388 -32.26 -21.32 -11.48
C PHE A 388 -32.99 -20.01 -11.74
N ASP A 389 -34.27 -19.89 -11.32
CA ASP A 389 -35.04 -18.64 -11.50
C ASP A 389 -34.42 -17.48 -10.71
N TYR A 390 -33.96 -17.74 -9.48
CA TYR A 390 -33.28 -16.74 -8.65
C TYR A 390 -31.92 -16.37 -9.21
N ALA A 391 -31.19 -17.33 -9.77
CA ALA A 391 -29.89 -17.09 -10.40
C ALA A 391 -30.03 -16.15 -11.60
N GLU A 392 -31.01 -16.41 -12.47
CA GLU A 392 -31.29 -15.59 -13.67
C GLU A 392 -31.62 -14.15 -13.29
N ASP A 393 -32.48 -13.96 -12.29
CA ASP A 393 -32.90 -12.64 -11.81
C ASP A 393 -31.70 -11.83 -11.29
N GLU A 394 -30.80 -12.47 -10.53
CA GLU A 394 -29.62 -11.79 -10.01
C GLU A 394 -28.58 -11.46 -11.11
N PHE A 395 -28.35 -12.36 -12.08
CA PHE A 395 -27.48 -12.05 -13.22
C PHE A 395 -28.01 -10.91 -14.07
N LYS A 396 -29.33 -10.87 -14.32
CA LYS A 396 -29.97 -9.76 -15.06
C LYS A 396 -29.82 -8.43 -14.33
N LYS A 397 -30.04 -8.40 -13.00
CA LYS A 397 -29.80 -7.18 -12.20
C LYS A 397 -28.35 -6.74 -12.26
N GLY A 398 -27.41 -7.66 -12.18
CA GLY A 398 -25.98 -7.34 -12.35
C GLY A 398 -25.66 -6.69 -13.69
N LEU A 399 -26.24 -7.21 -14.79
CA LEU A 399 -26.09 -6.67 -16.13
C LEU A 399 -26.87 -5.38 -16.37
N GLU A 400 -27.97 -5.12 -15.65
CA GLU A 400 -28.65 -3.82 -15.67
C GLU A 400 -27.77 -2.72 -15.05
N ILE A 401 -26.98 -3.05 -14.02
CA ILE A 401 -26.07 -2.12 -13.36
C ILE A 401 -24.79 -1.92 -14.20
N GLU A 402 -24.19 -3.01 -14.66
CA GLU A 402 -22.93 -3.03 -15.43
C GLU A 402 -23.11 -3.88 -16.71
N PRO A 403 -23.67 -3.34 -17.80
CA PRO A 403 -23.97 -4.11 -19.03
C PRO A 403 -22.73 -4.69 -19.73
N ASP A 404 -21.59 -4.03 -19.60
CA ASP A 404 -20.32 -4.42 -20.23
C ASP A 404 -19.33 -5.03 -19.22
N ASN A 405 -19.83 -5.64 -18.14
CA ASN A 405 -18.98 -6.38 -17.21
C ASN A 405 -18.79 -7.82 -17.72
N PHE A 406 -17.57 -8.13 -18.19
CA PHE A 406 -17.27 -9.43 -18.81
C PHE A 406 -17.44 -10.61 -17.84
N GLU A 407 -17.14 -10.43 -16.54
CA GLU A 407 -17.33 -11.50 -15.53
C GLU A 407 -18.82 -11.87 -15.39
N ILE A 408 -19.70 -10.87 -15.38
CA ILE A 408 -21.15 -11.12 -15.25
C ILE A 408 -21.69 -11.74 -16.54
N LEU A 409 -21.26 -11.26 -17.70
CA LEU A 409 -21.62 -11.82 -19.00
C LEU A 409 -21.21 -13.30 -19.11
N PHE A 410 -20.01 -13.62 -18.64
CA PHE A 410 -19.48 -14.99 -18.62
C PHE A 410 -20.29 -15.91 -17.70
N GLU A 411 -20.53 -15.47 -16.46
CA GLU A 411 -21.29 -16.28 -15.51
C GLU A 411 -22.76 -16.47 -15.93
N TYR A 412 -23.34 -15.45 -16.54
CA TYR A 412 -24.69 -15.59 -17.12
C TYR A 412 -24.71 -16.53 -18.32
N ALA A 413 -23.67 -16.53 -19.15
CA ALA A 413 -23.51 -17.50 -20.22
C ALA A 413 -23.37 -18.95 -19.67
N ASN A 414 -22.59 -19.15 -18.60
CA ASN A 414 -22.47 -20.42 -17.90
C ASN A 414 -23.80 -20.91 -17.34
N TYR A 415 -24.58 -19.99 -16.76
CA TYR A 415 -25.95 -20.28 -16.31
C TYR A 415 -26.82 -20.74 -17.49
N LEU A 416 -26.84 -20.01 -18.61
CA LEU A 416 -27.62 -20.35 -19.79
C LEU A 416 -27.20 -21.69 -20.41
N HIS A 417 -25.89 -21.97 -20.41
CA HIS A 417 -25.35 -23.26 -20.81
C HIS A 417 -25.88 -24.40 -19.91
N THR A 418 -25.90 -24.18 -18.60
CA THR A 418 -26.35 -25.19 -17.62
C THR A 418 -27.84 -25.53 -17.79
N ILE A 419 -28.67 -24.55 -18.16
CA ILE A 419 -30.10 -24.80 -18.47
C ILE A 419 -30.32 -25.21 -19.94
N THR A 420 -29.26 -25.60 -20.66
CA THR A 420 -29.25 -26.05 -22.04
C THR A 420 -29.72 -25.05 -23.11
N ASN A 421 -29.73 -23.75 -22.77
CA ASN A 421 -30.01 -22.66 -23.72
C ASN A 421 -28.72 -22.23 -24.45
N PHE A 422 -28.14 -23.19 -25.22
CA PHE A 422 -26.83 -23.02 -25.84
C PHE A 422 -26.73 -21.82 -26.79
N LYS A 423 -27.83 -21.50 -27.50
CA LYS A 423 -27.83 -20.37 -28.45
C LYS A 423 -27.68 -19.04 -27.74
N LEU A 424 -28.46 -18.83 -26.71
CA LEU A 424 -28.37 -17.59 -25.92
C LEU A 424 -27.08 -17.53 -25.11
N ALA A 425 -26.62 -18.68 -24.58
CA ALA A 425 -25.32 -18.76 -23.92
C ALA A 425 -24.19 -18.25 -24.83
N GLU A 426 -24.19 -18.67 -26.11
CA GLU A 426 -23.18 -18.24 -27.07
C GLU A 426 -23.21 -16.73 -27.32
N GLU A 427 -24.38 -16.11 -27.39
CA GLU A 427 -24.49 -14.67 -27.54
C GLU A 427 -23.81 -13.92 -26.39
N TYR A 428 -23.91 -14.43 -25.17
CA TYR A 428 -23.28 -13.83 -23.99
C TYR A 428 -21.78 -14.17 -23.88
N TYR A 429 -21.34 -15.36 -24.28
CA TYR A 429 -19.91 -15.66 -24.43
C TYR A 429 -19.25 -14.74 -25.46
N GLU A 430 -19.89 -14.50 -26.61
CA GLU A 430 -19.38 -13.58 -27.62
C GLU A 430 -19.32 -12.13 -27.13
N LYS A 431 -20.27 -11.69 -26.31
CA LYS A 431 -20.22 -10.37 -25.68
C LYS A 431 -19.04 -10.26 -24.70
N ALA A 432 -18.80 -11.30 -23.88
CA ALA A 432 -17.68 -11.33 -22.96
C ALA A 432 -16.33 -11.36 -23.70
N LEU A 433 -16.21 -12.15 -24.79
CA LEU A 433 -15.02 -12.22 -25.63
C LEU A 433 -14.74 -10.94 -26.42
N LYS A 434 -15.74 -10.09 -26.69
CA LYS A 434 -15.49 -8.76 -27.26
C LYS A 434 -14.77 -7.83 -26.30
N LEU A 435 -14.98 -8.01 -25.01
CA LEU A 435 -14.35 -7.23 -23.96
C LEU A 435 -12.97 -7.79 -23.61
N GLU A 436 -12.89 -9.11 -23.48
CA GLU A 436 -11.67 -9.85 -23.15
C GLU A 436 -11.40 -10.96 -24.19
N PRO A 437 -10.84 -10.63 -25.38
CA PRO A 437 -10.72 -11.55 -26.51
C PRO A 437 -9.78 -12.73 -26.29
N HIS A 438 -8.88 -12.63 -25.32
CA HIS A 438 -7.86 -13.62 -25.03
C HIS A 438 -8.05 -14.33 -23.68
N ASP A 439 -9.19 -14.13 -23.03
CA ASP A 439 -9.50 -14.85 -21.81
C ASP A 439 -9.68 -16.34 -22.10
N LEU A 440 -8.77 -17.15 -21.54
CA LEU A 440 -8.68 -18.58 -21.84
C LEU A 440 -9.84 -19.38 -21.25
N GLU A 441 -10.41 -18.92 -20.14
CA GLU A 441 -11.54 -19.57 -19.50
C GLU A 441 -12.81 -19.36 -20.34
N ILE A 442 -13.09 -18.12 -20.76
CA ILE A 442 -14.22 -17.80 -21.63
C ILE A 442 -14.11 -18.55 -22.96
N LEU A 443 -12.91 -18.58 -23.57
CA LEU A 443 -12.67 -19.32 -24.81
C LEU A 443 -12.93 -20.82 -24.65
N GLY A 444 -12.51 -21.42 -23.55
CA GLY A 444 -12.69 -22.85 -23.27
C GLY A 444 -14.17 -23.23 -23.11
N PHE A 445 -14.92 -22.49 -22.28
CA PHE A 445 -16.35 -22.75 -22.10
C PHE A 445 -17.17 -22.43 -23.35
N SER A 446 -16.81 -21.40 -24.11
CA SER A 446 -17.44 -21.11 -25.39
C SER A 446 -17.11 -22.17 -26.44
N ALA A 447 -15.92 -22.76 -26.46
CA ALA A 447 -15.59 -23.90 -27.31
C ALA A 447 -16.49 -25.11 -27.00
N LEU A 448 -16.70 -25.42 -25.71
CA LEU A 448 -17.63 -26.44 -25.30
C LEU A 448 -19.06 -26.15 -25.78
N ASN A 449 -19.51 -24.93 -25.65
CA ASN A 449 -20.83 -24.50 -26.07
C ASN A 449 -20.99 -24.59 -27.61
N LYS A 450 -19.98 -24.14 -28.37
CA LYS A 450 -19.94 -24.27 -29.84
C LYS A 450 -19.97 -25.71 -30.29
N MET A 451 -19.24 -26.59 -29.61
CA MET A 451 -19.28 -28.04 -29.89
C MET A 451 -20.72 -28.58 -29.74
N LEU A 452 -21.44 -28.19 -28.68
CA LEU A 452 -22.83 -28.63 -28.47
C LEU A 452 -23.81 -28.02 -29.47
N LEU A 453 -23.51 -26.87 -30.03
CA LEU A 453 -24.25 -26.26 -31.16
C LEU A 453 -23.93 -26.91 -32.52
N GLY A 454 -22.92 -27.79 -32.59
CA GLY A 454 -22.47 -28.44 -33.83
C GLY A 454 -21.46 -27.61 -34.64
N ASP A 455 -21.05 -26.45 -34.18
CA ASP A 455 -20.01 -25.62 -34.83
C ASP A 455 -18.62 -26.08 -34.41
N LEU A 456 -18.21 -27.25 -34.96
CA LEU A 456 -16.96 -27.91 -34.57
C LEU A 456 -15.70 -27.20 -35.05
N GLU A 457 -15.79 -26.37 -36.10
CA GLU A 457 -14.67 -25.60 -36.62
C GLU A 457 -14.29 -24.48 -35.66
N THR A 458 -15.27 -23.66 -35.30
CA THR A 458 -15.05 -22.57 -34.31
C THR A 458 -14.68 -23.16 -32.95
N ALA A 459 -15.32 -24.24 -32.50
CA ALA A 459 -14.99 -24.93 -31.25
C ALA A 459 -13.52 -25.37 -31.22
N TRP A 460 -13.04 -25.96 -32.32
CA TRP A 460 -11.64 -26.37 -32.42
C TRP A 460 -10.68 -25.21 -32.39
N SER A 461 -10.91 -24.16 -33.17
CA SER A 461 -10.06 -22.98 -33.20
C SER A 461 -9.89 -22.34 -31.81
N ARG A 462 -10.97 -22.29 -31.02
CA ARG A 462 -10.93 -21.73 -29.64
C ARG A 462 -10.16 -22.65 -28.69
N ILE A 463 -10.45 -23.93 -28.67
CA ILE A 463 -9.80 -24.85 -27.74
C ILE A 463 -8.31 -25.05 -28.07
N GLU A 464 -7.95 -25.06 -29.37
CA GLU A 464 -6.56 -25.09 -29.80
C GLU A 464 -5.77 -23.88 -29.30
N HIS A 465 -6.40 -22.69 -29.36
CA HIS A 465 -5.81 -21.48 -28.78
C HIS A 465 -5.61 -21.61 -27.27
N VAL A 466 -6.60 -22.12 -26.54
CA VAL A 466 -6.49 -22.38 -25.10
C VAL A 466 -5.32 -23.32 -24.79
N LEU A 467 -5.26 -24.46 -25.47
CA LEU A 467 -4.23 -25.46 -25.25
C LEU A 467 -2.82 -25.04 -25.69
N SER A 468 -2.71 -24.00 -26.52
CA SER A 468 -1.39 -23.37 -26.83
C SER A 468 -0.81 -22.57 -25.68
N HIS A 469 -1.62 -22.22 -24.66
CA HIS A 469 -1.24 -21.42 -23.49
C HIS A 469 -1.33 -22.17 -22.17
N ILE A 470 -2.12 -23.25 -22.10
CA ILE A 470 -2.34 -24.05 -20.89
C ILE A 470 -2.05 -25.51 -21.21
N ASP A 471 -1.21 -26.17 -20.43
CA ASP A 471 -0.78 -27.56 -20.61
C ASP A 471 -1.18 -28.51 -19.46
N ASN A 472 -1.88 -27.99 -18.43
CA ASN A 472 -2.19 -28.71 -17.20
C ASN A 472 -3.68 -28.69 -16.79
N ASP A 473 -4.57 -28.48 -17.74
CA ASP A 473 -6.03 -28.50 -17.52
C ASP A 473 -6.66 -29.75 -18.14
N SER A 474 -7.07 -30.71 -17.30
CA SER A 474 -7.68 -31.99 -17.73
C SER A 474 -8.99 -31.76 -18.47
N PHE A 475 -9.80 -30.77 -18.05
CA PHE A 475 -11.10 -30.48 -18.66
C PHE A 475 -10.96 -29.92 -20.08
N MET A 476 -10.00 -29.02 -20.32
CA MET A 476 -9.77 -28.47 -21.65
C MET A 476 -9.27 -29.53 -22.63
N TYR A 477 -8.40 -30.44 -22.19
CA TYR A 477 -8.02 -31.62 -23.00
C TYR A 477 -9.20 -32.55 -23.26
N PHE A 478 -10.10 -32.77 -22.30
CA PHE A 478 -11.31 -33.53 -22.48
C PHE A 478 -12.23 -32.92 -23.56
N VAL A 479 -12.43 -31.59 -23.51
CA VAL A 479 -13.23 -30.88 -24.53
C VAL A 479 -12.59 -31.02 -25.93
N ALA A 480 -11.26 -30.84 -26.03
CA ALA A 480 -10.53 -31.02 -27.27
C ALA A 480 -10.71 -32.44 -27.84
N GLY A 481 -10.57 -33.45 -26.98
CA GLY A 481 -10.82 -34.85 -27.34
C GLY A 481 -12.24 -35.10 -27.88
N LYS A 482 -13.26 -34.51 -27.23
CA LYS A 482 -14.66 -34.59 -27.68
C LYS A 482 -14.88 -33.92 -29.03
N ILE A 483 -14.28 -32.76 -29.27
CA ILE A 483 -14.38 -32.06 -30.56
C ILE A 483 -13.77 -32.94 -31.66
N LYS A 484 -12.56 -33.48 -31.44
CA LYS A 484 -11.90 -34.37 -32.42
C LYS A 484 -12.66 -35.65 -32.64
N TYR A 485 -13.24 -36.24 -31.61
CA TYR A 485 -14.10 -37.41 -31.73
C TYR A 485 -15.32 -37.14 -32.62
N LEU A 486 -15.99 -35.98 -32.45
CA LEU A 486 -17.12 -35.57 -33.27
C LEU A 486 -16.72 -35.25 -34.72
N GLN A 487 -15.49 -34.76 -34.94
CA GLN A 487 -14.88 -34.59 -36.27
C GLN A 487 -14.49 -35.91 -36.91
N LYS A 488 -14.61 -37.06 -36.20
CA LYS A 488 -14.17 -38.41 -36.59
C LYS A 488 -12.65 -38.57 -36.74
N GLU A 489 -11.90 -37.68 -36.12
CA GLU A 489 -10.43 -37.73 -36.04
C GLU A 489 -10.03 -38.52 -34.77
N PHE A 490 -10.28 -39.85 -34.80
CA PHE A 490 -10.23 -40.70 -33.61
C PHE A 490 -8.83 -40.89 -33.03
N GLU A 491 -7.77 -40.83 -33.86
CA GLU A 491 -6.38 -40.89 -33.36
C GLU A 491 -6.04 -39.66 -32.55
N ASP A 492 -6.40 -38.49 -33.07
CA ASP A 492 -6.17 -37.21 -32.36
C ASP A 492 -7.03 -37.14 -31.10
N ALA A 493 -8.30 -37.53 -31.19
CA ALA A 493 -9.19 -37.60 -30.01
C ALA A 493 -8.59 -38.46 -28.89
N LYS A 494 -8.07 -39.65 -29.26
CA LYS A 494 -7.39 -40.58 -28.34
C LYS A 494 -6.20 -39.89 -27.63
N MET A 495 -5.36 -39.16 -28.37
CA MET A 495 -4.21 -38.44 -27.78
C MET A 495 -4.66 -37.42 -26.75
N TYR A 496 -5.70 -36.63 -27.05
CA TYR A 496 -6.23 -35.64 -26.11
C TYR A 496 -6.88 -36.27 -24.89
N PHE A 497 -7.61 -37.37 -25.04
CA PHE A 497 -8.18 -38.10 -23.91
C PHE A 497 -7.11 -38.77 -23.04
N ILE A 498 -6.02 -39.27 -23.61
CA ILE A 498 -4.89 -39.80 -22.85
C ILE A 498 -4.30 -38.67 -21.99
N LYS A 499 -4.05 -37.51 -22.60
CA LYS A 499 -3.50 -36.36 -21.87
C LYS A 499 -4.43 -35.88 -20.74
N SER A 500 -5.73 -35.81 -21.00
CA SER A 500 -6.74 -35.51 -19.99
C SER A 500 -6.71 -36.52 -18.84
N TYR A 501 -6.65 -37.81 -19.14
CA TYR A 501 -6.63 -38.89 -18.15
C TYR A 501 -5.34 -38.95 -17.32
N GLU A 502 -4.20 -38.59 -17.92
CA GLU A 502 -2.92 -38.47 -17.23
C GLU A 502 -2.96 -37.37 -16.17
N LEU A 503 -3.64 -36.23 -16.46
CA LEU A 503 -3.81 -35.13 -15.55
C LEU A 503 -4.84 -35.42 -14.45
N GLU A 504 -5.95 -36.07 -14.82
CA GLU A 504 -7.03 -36.45 -13.91
C GLU A 504 -7.68 -37.75 -14.35
N LYS A 505 -7.67 -38.74 -13.49
CA LYS A 505 -8.25 -40.08 -13.77
C LYS A 505 -9.78 -40.06 -13.65
N ALA A 506 -10.45 -39.36 -14.57
CA ALA A 506 -11.91 -39.30 -14.61
C ALA A 506 -12.51 -40.47 -15.41
N SER A 507 -13.55 -41.14 -14.88
CA SER A 507 -14.25 -42.24 -15.53
C SER A 507 -14.86 -41.86 -16.90
N ASP A 508 -15.34 -40.59 -17.02
CA ASP A 508 -15.88 -40.09 -18.29
C ASP A 508 -14.79 -40.03 -19.39
N THR A 509 -13.58 -39.60 -19.02
CA THR A 509 -12.43 -39.53 -19.92
C THR A 509 -12.01 -40.94 -20.34
N GLU A 510 -11.96 -41.89 -19.40
CA GLU A 510 -11.64 -43.28 -19.65
C GLU A 510 -12.68 -43.93 -20.56
N GLN A 511 -13.98 -43.63 -20.36
CA GLN A 511 -15.04 -44.11 -21.24
C GLN A 511 -14.87 -43.59 -22.68
N MET A 512 -14.58 -42.30 -22.86
CA MET A 512 -14.34 -41.71 -24.18
C MET A 512 -13.10 -42.31 -24.85
N LEU A 513 -12.06 -42.61 -24.08
CA LEU A 513 -10.88 -43.33 -24.57
C LEU A 513 -11.24 -44.74 -25.07
N GLY A 514 -12.09 -45.46 -24.33
CA GLY A 514 -12.63 -46.74 -24.76
C GLY A 514 -13.40 -46.66 -26.10
N LEU A 515 -14.21 -45.61 -26.24
CA LEU A 515 -14.94 -45.36 -27.51
C LEU A 515 -13.97 -45.02 -28.66
N CYS A 516 -12.89 -44.27 -28.43
CA CYS A 516 -11.87 -44.03 -29.46
C CYS A 516 -11.19 -45.34 -29.90
N TYR A 517 -10.81 -46.19 -28.97
CA TYR A 517 -10.25 -47.49 -29.31
C TYR A 517 -11.24 -48.37 -30.12
N PHE A 518 -12.52 -48.32 -29.80
CA PHE A 518 -13.56 -49.02 -30.53
C PHE A 518 -13.65 -48.52 -31.98
N GLU A 519 -13.70 -47.20 -32.21
CA GLU A 519 -13.77 -46.62 -33.56
C GLU A 519 -12.49 -46.90 -34.37
N LEU A 520 -11.35 -46.97 -33.72
CA LEU A 520 -10.06 -47.34 -34.30
C LEU A 520 -9.92 -48.85 -34.52
N LYS A 521 -10.97 -49.63 -34.25
CA LYS A 521 -11.06 -51.11 -34.39
C LYS A 521 -10.13 -51.89 -33.45
N ASN A 522 -9.63 -51.23 -32.39
CA ASN A 522 -8.84 -51.88 -31.34
C ASN A 522 -9.76 -52.43 -30.24
N TYR A 523 -10.59 -53.39 -30.62
CA TYR A 523 -11.70 -53.88 -29.78
C TYR A 523 -11.25 -54.55 -28.48
N GLU A 524 -10.07 -55.18 -28.45
CA GLU A 524 -9.51 -55.76 -27.24
C GLU A 524 -9.19 -54.70 -26.19
N GLN A 525 -8.54 -53.60 -26.61
CA GLN A 525 -8.21 -52.48 -25.69
C GLN A 525 -9.47 -51.76 -25.24
N ALA A 526 -10.40 -51.49 -26.17
CA ALA A 526 -11.68 -50.90 -25.85
C ALA A 526 -12.43 -51.70 -24.79
N ASN A 527 -12.51 -53.02 -24.97
CA ASN A 527 -13.19 -53.93 -24.06
C ASN A 527 -12.49 -54.02 -22.69
N GLY A 528 -11.15 -53.94 -22.66
CA GLY A 528 -10.38 -53.87 -21.43
C GLY A 528 -10.78 -52.66 -20.56
N ILE A 529 -10.92 -51.50 -21.21
CA ILE A 529 -11.36 -50.24 -20.55
C ILE A 529 -12.81 -50.37 -20.06
N PHE A 530 -13.73 -50.85 -20.92
CA PHE A 530 -15.13 -50.99 -20.52
C PHE A 530 -15.31 -52.00 -19.38
N LYS A 531 -14.57 -53.11 -19.35
CA LYS A 531 -14.57 -54.06 -18.23
C LYS A 531 -14.07 -53.42 -16.93
N HIS A 532 -13.03 -52.59 -16.99
CA HIS A 532 -12.55 -51.86 -15.82
C HIS A 532 -13.67 -50.95 -15.27
N LEU A 533 -14.28 -50.15 -16.14
CA LEU A 533 -15.37 -49.26 -15.74
C LEU A 533 -16.62 -50.01 -15.26
N ILE A 534 -16.95 -51.17 -15.85
CA ILE A 534 -18.05 -52.04 -15.40
C ILE A 534 -17.75 -52.57 -13.98
N SER A 535 -16.49 -52.88 -13.66
CA SER A 535 -16.13 -53.33 -12.32
C SER A 535 -16.42 -52.29 -11.25
N GLU A 536 -16.33 -51.01 -11.60
CA GLU A 536 -16.67 -49.87 -10.71
C GLU A 536 -18.18 -49.58 -10.68
N ASN A 537 -18.85 -49.73 -11.83
CA ASN A 537 -20.29 -49.51 -11.94
C ASN A 537 -20.97 -50.66 -12.75
N PRO A 538 -21.26 -51.81 -12.10
CA PRO A 538 -21.76 -53.00 -12.78
C PRO A 538 -23.15 -52.87 -13.42
N MET A 539 -23.92 -51.86 -13.02
CA MET A 539 -25.28 -51.61 -13.52
C MET A 539 -25.34 -50.57 -14.65
N ASN A 540 -24.21 -50.08 -15.13
CA ASN A 540 -24.18 -49.09 -16.21
C ASN A 540 -24.43 -49.75 -17.56
N ILE A 541 -25.66 -49.62 -18.08
CA ILE A 541 -26.13 -50.22 -19.32
C ILE A 541 -25.29 -49.79 -20.52
N ASN A 542 -24.87 -48.52 -20.59
CA ASN A 542 -24.06 -48.02 -21.72
C ASN A 542 -22.69 -48.70 -21.78
N LEU A 543 -22.04 -48.90 -20.62
CA LEU A 543 -20.76 -49.61 -20.55
C LEU A 543 -20.91 -51.08 -20.94
N LEU A 544 -21.97 -51.75 -20.46
CA LEU A 544 -22.30 -53.11 -20.82
C LEU A 544 -22.58 -53.25 -22.32
N LEU A 545 -23.36 -52.33 -22.93
CA LEU A 545 -23.61 -52.30 -24.36
C LEU A 545 -22.32 -52.15 -25.17
N ASN A 546 -21.43 -51.21 -24.76
CA ASN A 546 -20.16 -51.00 -25.44
C ASN A 546 -19.25 -52.23 -25.33
N SER A 547 -19.22 -52.90 -24.17
CA SER A 547 -18.49 -54.16 -23.99
C SER A 547 -19.08 -55.28 -24.85
N ALA A 548 -20.43 -55.43 -24.94
CA ALA A 548 -21.08 -56.40 -25.79
C ALA A 548 -20.78 -56.16 -27.28
N LYS A 549 -20.77 -54.89 -27.73
CA LYS A 549 -20.35 -54.52 -29.09
C LYS A 549 -18.89 -54.90 -29.36
N CYS A 550 -18.00 -54.73 -28.39
CA CYS A 550 -16.63 -55.19 -28.54
C CYS A 550 -16.52 -56.69 -28.70
N TYR A 551 -17.24 -57.48 -27.90
CA TYR A 551 -17.26 -58.93 -28.02
C TYR A 551 -17.83 -59.37 -29.36
N GLU A 552 -18.90 -58.73 -29.86
CA GLU A 552 -19.43 -59.02 -31.22
C GLU A 552 -18.35 -58.79 -32.27
N LYS A 553 -17.62 -57.68 -32.23
CA LYS A 553 -16.55 -57.43 -33.22
C LYS A 553 -15.33 -58.31 -33.07
N LEU A 554 -15.09 -58.90 -31.93
CA LEU A 554 -14.06 -59.87 -31.61
C LEU A 554 -14.52 -61.32 -31.99
N ASN A 555 -15.75 -61.51 -32.48
CA ASN A 555 -16.41 -62.78 -32.74
C ASN A 555 -16.57 -63.70 -31.52
N ASP A 556 -16.56 -63.10 -30.30
CA ASP A 556 -16.84 -63.85 -29.07
C ASP A 556 -18.34 -63.81 -28.75
N LYS A 557 -19.07 -64.65 -29.40
CA LYS A 557 -20.52 -64.70 -29.38
C LYS A 557 -21.07 -65.06 -28.01
N GLU A 558 -20.34 -65.90 -27.27
CA GLU A 558 -20.76 -66.34 -25.93
C GLU A 558 -20.70 -65.22 -24.92
N LEU A 559 -19.58 -64.49 -24.84
CA LEU A 559 -19.44 -63.37 -23.94
C LEU A 559 -20.33 -62.20 -24.35
N ALA A 560 -20.54 -61.96 -25.64
CA ALA A 560 -21.50 -60.97 -26.11
C ALA A 560 -22.91 -61.24 -25.58
N LEU A 561 -23.42 -62.44 -25.75
CA LEU A 561 -24.75 -62.89 -25.31
C LEU A 561 -24.87 -62.81 -23.77
N ASN A 562 -23.85 -63.28 -23.06
CA ASN A 562 -23.86 -63.18 -21.58
C ASN A 562 -23.97 -61.73 -21.10
N THR A 563 -23.21 -60.82 -21.70
CA THR A 563 -23.26 -59.39 -21.34
C THR A 563 -24.61 -58.76 -21.71
N LEU A 564 -25.17 -59.10 -22.88
CA LEU A 564 -26.47 -58.60 -23.30
C LEU A 564 -27.61 -59.15 -22.42
N ASN A 565 -27.55 -60.40 -21.97
CA ASN A 565 -28.50 -60.94 -21.02
C ASN A 565 -28.47 -60.23 -19.70
N GLN A 566 -27.29 -59.86 -19.19
CA GLN A 566 -27.19 -58.98 -17.99
C GLN A 566 -27.92 -57.65 -18.18
N ILE A 567 -27.80 -57.04 -19.38
CA ILE A 567 -28.52 -55.79 -19.66
C ILE A 567 -30.03 -56.03 -19.61
N VAL A 568 -30.55 -57.09 -20.18
CA VAL A 568 -31.98 -57.41 -20.18
C VAL A 568 -32.48 -57.77 -18.77
N GLU A 569 -31.63 -58.33 -17.91
CA GLU A 569 -31.95 -58.52 -16.49
C GLU A 569 -32.07 -57.18 -15.74
N ILE A 570 -31.24 -56.20 -16.02
CA ILE A 570 -31.25 -54.88 -15.41
C ILE A 570 -32.38 -54.01 -16.00
N LEU A 571 -32.51 -54.01 -17.34
CA LEU A 571 -33.49 -53.21 -18.07
C LEU A 571 -34.14 -54.09 -19.17
N PRO A 572 -35.23 -54.79 -18.86
CA PRO A 572 -35.90 -55.68 -19.81
C PRO A 572 -36.38 -54.99 -21.09
N GLU A 573 -36.63 -53.69 -21.04
CA GLU A 573 -37.14 -52.90 -22.18
C GLU A 573 -36.00 -52.31 -23.05
N CYS A 574 -34.74 -52.72 -22.86
CA CYS A 574 -33.62 -52.23 -23.66
C CYS A 574 -33.70 -52.81 -25.09
N GLU A 575 -34.30 -52.06 -26.01
CA GLU A 575 -34.51 -52.47 -27.41
C GLU A 575 -33.19 -52.84 -28.10
N GLU A 576 -32.13 -52.05 -27.93
CA GLU A 576 -30.81 -52.27 -28.55
C GLU A 576 -30.20 -53.62 -28.12
N ALA A 577 -30.26 -53.95 -26.82
CA ALA A 577 -29.77 -55.24 -26.33
C ALA A 577 -30.59 -56.40 -26.89
N GLN A 578 -31.92 -56.29 -26.97
CA GLN A 578 -32.79 -57.32 -27.54
C GLN A 578 -32.55 -57.53 -29.03
N GLU A 579 -32.31 -56.46 -29.81
CA GLU A 579 -31.97 -56.51 -31.21
C GLU A 579 -30.63 -57.23 -31.43
N MET A 580 -29.62 -56.90 -30.66
CA MET A 580 -28.32 -57.55 -30.73
C MET A 580 -28.40 -59.04 -30.35
N ILE A 581 -29.19 -59.41 -29.35
CA ILE A 581 -29.43 -60.85 -29.01
C ILE A 581 -30.05 -61.57 -30.18
N ARG A 582 -31.08 -61.04 -30.85
CA ARG A 582 -31.71 -61.61 -32.00
C ARG A 582 -30.75 -61.81 -33.20
N ALA A 583 -29.83 -60.79 -33.38
CA ALA A 583 -28.85 -60.86 -34.46
C ALA A 583 -27.72 -61.87 -34.19
N LEU A 584 -27.43 -62.17 -32.95
CA LEU A 584 -26.38 -63.08 -32.49
C LEU A 584 -26.91 -64.50 -32.25
N SER A 585 -28.21 -64.72 -32.03
CA SER A 585 -28.86 -65.99 -31.86
C SER A 585 -29.02 -66.70 -33.22
#